data_003ba035f577adbe531f1435fe30cead
#
_entry.id   003ba035f577adbe531f1435fe30cead
#
_cell.length_a   1.000
_cell.length_b   1.000
_cell.length_c   1.000
_cell.angle_alpha   90.00
_cell.angle_beta   90.00
_cell.angle_gamma   90.00
#
_symmetry.space_group_name_H-M   'P 1'
#
loop_
_entity.id
_entity.type
_entity.pdbx_description
1 polymer ?
#
loop_
_entity_poly.entity_id
_entity_poly.type
_entity_poly.pdbx_seq_one_letter_code
_entity_poly.pdbx_strand_id
1 'polypeptide(L)'
;YDKYINVDSFIDWFLVHEFTYNLDSCFHRSCYITKPKLARLEMGPVWDFDLAFGNMYKDNPNYDDWATIGCDDSDSYIGITWYNYLMTDEDFRAKVRARWDEVKDNMLSTALDTLDYYKPLITPSANKNFEVWDTLGITNGFQPAAMKEETTYTNQLQYLTRFLYARKKWIDENL
;
A
#
# COMPACT_ATOMS: atom_id res chain seq x y z
N TYR A 1 18.19 16.63 5.50
CA TYR A 1 16.77 16.60 5.19
C TYR A 1 15.88 17.17 6.31
N ASP A 2 16.18 16.93 7.58
CA ASP A 2 15.37 17.30 8.76
C ASP A 2 15.05 18.78 8.92
N LYS A 3 15.82 19.67 8.30
CA LYS A 3 15.53 21.11 8.23
C LYS A 3 14.37 21.47 7.31
N TYR A 4 14.13 20.63 6.32
CA TYR A 4 13.23 20.91 5.20
C TYR A 4 11.93 20.13 5.26
N ILE A 5 11.97 18.90 5.77
CA ILE A 5 10.82 17.99 5.83
C ILE A 5 10.38 17.73 7.27
N ASN A 6 9.10 17.46 7.45
CA ASN A 6 8.55 16.85 8.67
C ASN A 6 8.82 15.35 8.59
N VAL A 7 9.86 14.90 9.28
CA VAL A 7 10.36 13.52 9.20
C VAL A 7 9.27 12.51 9.59
N ASP A 8 8.50 12.80 10.63
CA ASP A 8 7.43 11.90 11.09
C ASP A 8 6.35 11.71 10.03
N SER A 9 5.93 12.79 9.35
CA SER A 9 4.94 12.70 8.26
C SER A 9 5.47 11.87 7.08
N PHE A 10 6.75 11.98 6.77
CA PHE A 10 7.39 11.20 5.72
C PHE A 10 7.46 9.71 6.10
N ILE A 11 7.78 9.41 7.35
CA ILE A 11 7.84 8.02 7.84
C ILE A 11 6.45 7.40 7.86
N ASP A 12 5.46 8.08 8.43
CA ASP A 12 4.09 7.56 8.52
C ASP A 12 3.48 7.34 7.12
N TRP A 13 3.69 8.28 6.19
CA TRP A 13 3.25 8.13 4.82
C TRP A 13 3.93 6.92 4.13
N PHE A 14 5.25 6.78 4.28
CA PHE A 14 6.01 5.65 3.76
C PHE A 14 5.45 4.32 4.28
N LEU A 15 5.27 4.19 5.58
CA LEU A 15 4.80 2.95 6.21
C LEU A 15 3.39 2.57 5.76
N VAL A 16 2.48 3.55 5.62
CA VAL A 16 1.13 3.28 5.11
C VAL A 16 1.19 2.75 3.68
N HIS A 17 1.94 3.40 2.80
CA HIS A 17 2.04 2.99 1.40
C HIS A 17 2.79 1.67 1.23
N GLU A 18 3.83 1.41 2.01
CA GLU A 18 4.53 0.13 1.99
C GLU A 18 3.67 -1.00 2.55
N PHE A 19 2.95 -0.79 3.65
CA PHE A 19 2.08 -1.82 4.22
C PHE A 19 0.95 -2.21 3.26
N THR A 20 0.39 -1.25 2.56
CA THR A 20 -0.66 -1.47 1.57
C THR A 20 -0.14 -1.87 0.20
N TYR A 21 1.17 -1.72 -0.03
CA TYR A 21 1.82 -1.86 -1.33
C TYR A 21 1.10 -1.03 -2.41
N ASN A 22 0.97 0.26 -2.17
CA ASN A 22 0.33 1.16 -3.11
C ASN A 22 1.31 1.60 -4.21
N LEU A 23 1.09 1.18 -5.45
CA LEU A 23 1.98 1.46 -6.57
C LEU A 23 2.07 2.94 -6.94
N ASP A 24 1.02 3.70 -6.74
CA ASP A 24 1.04 5.14 -7.03
C ASP A 24 1.98 5.91 -6.09
N SER A 25 2.38 5.28 -4.96
CA SER A 25 3.34 5.86 -4.01
C SER A 25 4.75 6.10 -4.56
N CYS A 26 5.02 5.67 -5.79
CA CYS A 26 6.22 6.02 -6.54
C CYS A 26 6.28 7.49 -7.01
N PHE A 27 5.51 8.39 -6.43
CA PHE A 27 5.35 9.78 -6.88
C PHE A 27 4.84 9.93 -8.32
N HIS A 28 4.25 8.86 -8.86
CA HIS A 28 3.69 8.88 -10.20
C HIS A 28 2.34 9.59 -10.21
N ARG A 29 1.45 9.21 -9.29
CA ARG A 29 0.08 9.74 -9.17
C ARG A 29 -0.33 9.76 -7.70
N SER A 30 -1.44 10.44 -7.43
CA SER A 30 -2.14 10.35 -6.13
C SER A 30 -1.26 10.65 -4.89
N CYS A 31 -0.07 11.24 -5.09
CA CYS A 31 0.84 11.64 -4.01
C CYS A 31 0.68 13.13 -3.73
N TYR A 32 0.36 13.47 -2.50
CA TYR A 32 0.16 14.83 -2.07
C TYR A 32 1.23 15.27 -1.09
N ILE A 33 1.67 16.50 -1.25
CA ILE A 33 2.67 17.14 -0.39
C ILE A 33 2.13 18.51 -0.02
N THR A 34 2.23 18.85 1.24
CA THR A 34 1.82 20.15 1.76
C THR A 34 3.03 20.94 2.27
N LYS A 35 2.98 22.25 2.12
CA LYS A 35 4.02 23.16 2.61
C LYS A 35 3.37 24.37 3.25
N PRO A 36 3.01 24.31 4.54
CA PRO A 36 2.52 25.47 5.26
C PRO A 36 3.56 26.59 5.26
N LYS A 37 3.09 27.84 5.33
CA LYS A 37 3.98 28.99 5.36
C LYS A 37 4.91 28.89 6.58
N LEU A 38 6.20 29.01 6.35
CA LEU A 38 7.27 28.93 7.36
C LEU A 38 7.40 27.56 8.08
N ALA A 39 6.63 26.55 7.70
CA ALA A 39 6.75 25.20 8.22
C ALA A 39 7.63 24.31 7.31
N ARG A 40 7.85 23.08 7.74
CA ARG A 40 8.51 22.03 6.95
C ARG A 40 7.55 21.46 5.91
N LEU A 41 8.10 20.82 4.91
CA LEU A 41 7.35 20.06 3.93
C LEU A 41 6.76 18.79 4.59
N GLU A 42 5.52 18.47 4.31
CA GLU A 42 4.80 17.33 4.88
C GLU A 42 4.24 16.42 3.78
N MET A 43 4.38 15.11 3.95
CA MET A 43 3.69 14.13 3.11
C MET A 43 2.24 13.98 3.58
N GLY A 44 1.34 13.78 2.62
CA GLY A 44 -0.07 13.53 2.88
C GLY A 44 -1.01 14.57 2.28
N PRO A 45 -2.32 14.34 2.31
CA PRO A 45 -2.98 13.13 2.82
C PRO A 45 -2.69 11.87 1.98
N VAL A 46 -2.95 10.69 2.56
CA VAL A 46 -2.97 9.44 1.80
C VAL A 46 -4.24 9.37 0.95
N TRP A 47 -4.11 8.87 -0.28
CA TRP A 47 -5.20 8.93 -1.26
C TRP A 47 -5.07 7.81 -2.28
N ASP A 48 -6.22 7.31 -2.78
CA ASP A 48 -6.33 6.44 -3.95
C ASP A 48 -5.61 5.09 -3.82
N PHE A 49 -6.24 4.17 -3.09
CA PHE A 49 -5.70 2.84 -2.80
C PHE A 49 -6.35 1.74 -3.64
N ASP A 50 -6.90 2.07 -4.80
CA ASP A 50 -7.52 1.10 -5.71
C ASP A 50 -6.50 0.15 -6.35
N LEU A 51 -5.25 0.60 -6.56
CA LEU A 51 -4.11 -0.20 -7.01
C LEU A 51 -3.20 -0.62 -5.85
N ALA A 52 -3.79 -0.95 -4.71
CA ALA A 52 -3.11 -1.39 -3.50
C ALA A 52 -3.61 -2.76 -3.02
N PHE A 53 -3.07 -3.27 -1.93
CA PHE A 53 -3.50 -4.51 -1.27
C PHE A 53 -3.42 -5.75 -2.17
N GLY A 54 -2.47 -5.78 -3.11
CA GLY A 54 -2.32 -6.86 -4.07
C GLY A 54 -3.27 -6.77 -5.27
N ASN A 55 -4.06 -5.70 -5.39
CA ASN A 55 -4.91 -5.44 -6.55
C ASN A 55 -4.15 -4.60 -7.58
N MET A 56 -3.26 -5.24 -8.36
CA MET A 56 -2.37 -4.54 -9.27
C MET A 56 -2.03 -5.36 -10.51
N TYR A 57 -1.72 -4.70 -11.60
CA TYR A 57 -1.48 -5.28 -12.92
C TYR A 57 -0.16 -6.05 -13.08
N LYS A 58 0.67 -6.17 -12.06
CA LYS A 58 1.89 -6.98 -12.09
C LYS A 58 1.56 -8.44 -11.78
N ASP A 59 2.17 -9.37 -12.51
CA ASP A 59 1.95 -10.82 -12.37
C ASP A 59 2.37 -11.39 -11.00
N ASN A 60 3.04 -10.60 -10.19
CA ASN A 60 3.42 -10.94 -8.84
C ASN A 60 2.58 -10.09 -7.86
N PRO A 61 1.77 -10.68 -7.00
CA PRO A 61 1.10 -9.96 -5.92
C PRO A 61 2.13 -9.53 -4.88
N ASN A 62 2.99 -8.58 -5.25
CA ASN A 62 4.28 -8.33 -4.64
C ASN A 62 4.15 -7.76 -3.24
N TYR A 63 4.03 -8.62 -2.30
CA TYR A 63 4.37 -8.33 -0.93
C TYR A 63 5.89 -8.50 -0.66
N ASP A 64 6.70 -8.85 -1.67
CA ASP A 64 8.13 -9.20 -1.58
C ASP A 64 9.08 -8.16 -2.20
N ASP A 65 8.63 -6.91 -2.33
CA ASP A 65 9.42 -5.77 -2.80
C ASP A 65 8.93 -4.47 -2.15
N TRP A 66 9.66 -3.36 -2.38
CA TRP A 66 9.27 -2.03 -1.92
C TRP A 66 8.38 -1.32 -2.95
N ALA A 67 7.30 -0.70 -2.49
CA ALA A 67 6.40 0.07 -3.35
C ALA A 67 6.97 1.45 -3.70
N THR A 68 7.61 2.12 -2.73
CA THR A 68 8.09 3.49 -2.87
C THR A 68 9.54 3.59 -3.33
N ILE A 69 10.35 2.54 -3.17
CA ILE A 69 11.79 2.53 -3.45
C ILE A 69 12.11 1.76 -4.72
N GLY A 70 11.37 0.70 -5.03
CA GLY A 70 11.62 -0.21 -6.14
C GLY A 70 10.88 0.14 -7.43
N CYS A 71 10.52 1.40 -7.62
CA CYS A 71 9.79 1.85 -8.80
C CYS A 71 10.56 1.54 -10.07
N ASP A 72 10.10 0.53 -10.83
CA ASP A 72 10.77 0.04 -12.03
C ASP A 72 10.70 1.07 -13.17
N ASP A 73 11.85 1.29 -13.79
CA ASP A 73 12.11 2.21 -14.90
C ASP A 73 11.43 1.79 -16.23
N SER A 74 10.71 0.68 -16.26
CA SER A 74 10.15 0.13 -17.51
C SER A 74 9.08 1.02 -18.15
N ASP A 75 8.45 1.88 -17.36
CA ASP A 75 7.55 2.94 -17.82
C ASP A 75 8.16 4.33 -17.54
N SER A 76 9.07 4.74 -18.33
CA SER A 76 9.75 6.04 -18.59
C SER A 76 9.40 7.30 -17.77
N TYR A 77 8.54 7.23 -16.77
CA TYR A 77 8.04 8.38 -16.01
C TYR A 77 8.32 8.30 -14.51
N ILE A 78 8.77 7.15 -14.00
CA ILE A 78 8.93 6.94 -12.56
C ILE A 78 10.42 6.78 -12.29
N GLY A 79 11.02 7.89 -12.00
CA GLY A 79 12.41 7.93 -11.57
C GLY A 79 12.53 7.61 -10.08
N ILE A 80 13.74 7.73 -9.60
CA ILE A 80 14.13 7.64 -8.21
C ILE A 80 13.27 8.60 -7.36
N THR A 81 12.54 8.07 -6.39
CA THR A 81 11.80 8.88 -5.41
C THR A 81 12.75 9.45 -4.35
N TRP A 82 12.27 10.38 -3.55
CA TRP A 82 13.05 10.87 -2.40
C TRP A 82 13.36 9.76 -1.40
N TYR A 83 12.50 8.75 -1.29
CA TYR A 83 12.71 7.60 -0.40
C TYR A 83 13.92 6.75 -0.80
N ASN A 84 14.27 6.67 -2.09
CA ASN A 84 15.51 6.02 -2.51
C ASN A 84 16.74 6.64 -1.83
N TYR A 85 16.75 7.97 -1.67
CA TYR A 85 17.84 8.67 -0.98
C TYR A 85 17.66 8.65 0.54
N LEU A 86 16.46 8.90 1.05
CA LEU A 86 16.22 8.91 2.50
C LEU A 86 16.55 7.56 3.12
N MET A 87 16.24 6.47 2.45
CA MET A 87 16.52 5.11 2.94
C MET A 87 18.01 4.72 2.83
N THR A 88 18.88 5.52 2.21
CA THR A 88 20.34 5.33 2.32
C THR A 88 20.92 5.94 3.59
N ASP A 89 20.19 6.86 4.23
CA ASP A 89 20.59 7.48 5.50
C ASP A 89 20.27 6.54 6.68
N GLU A 90 21.29 6.20 7.46
CA GLU A 90 21.16 5.24 8.58
C GLU A 90 20.23 5.76 9.70
N ASP A 91 20.25 7.06 9.98
CA ASP A 91 19.39 7.67 10.99
C ASP A 91 17.94 7.67 10.56
N PHE A 92 17.66 7.96 9.28
CA PHE A 92 16.30 7.87 8.74
C PHE A 92 15.77 6.43 8.80
N ARG A 93 16.55 5.44 8.34
CA ARG A 93 16.15 4.01 8.42
C ARG A 93 15.87 3.57 9.84
N ALA A 94 16.72 3.97 10.79
CA ALA A 94 16.52 3.62 12.20
C ALA A 94 15.18 4.18 12.73
N LYS A 95 14.82 5.40 12.34
CA LYS A 95 13.53 6.01 12.70
C LYS A 95 12.36 5.29 12.03
N VAL A 96 12.47 4.92 10.76
CA VAL A 96 11.46 4.13 10.04
C VAL A 96 11.26 2.78 10.74
N ARG A 97 12.35 2.08 11.08
CA ARG A 97 12.29 0.80 11.81
C ARG A 97 11.63 0.95 13.17
N ALA A 98 12.03 1.94 13.96
CA ALA A 98 11.45 2.18 15.27
C ALA A 98 9.94 2.47 15.18
N ARG A 99 9.53 3.28 14.21
CA ARG A 99 8.12 3.59 13.99
C ARG A 99 7.32 2.37 13.51
N TRP A 100 7.89 1.57 12.61
CA TRP A 100 7.27 0.31 12.20
C TRP A 100 7.03 -0.63 13.38
N ASP A 101 8.04 -0.84 14.22
CA ASP A 101 7.93 -1.70 15.41
C ASP A 101 6.85 -1.20 16.39
N GLU A 102 6.61 0.10 16.45
CA GLU A 102 5.54 0.70 17.25
C GLU A 102 4.14 0.45 16.68
N VAL A 103 3.97 0.53 15.34
CA VAL A 103 2.63 0.60 14.72
C VAL A 103 2.17 -0.66 14.02
N LYS A 104 3.06 -1.57 13.64
CA LYS A 104 2.80 -2.72 12.76
C LYS A 104 1.65 -3.62 13.19
N ASP A 105 1.57 -3.92 14.48
CA ASP A 105 0.53 -4.81 15.01
C ASP A 105 -0.83 -4.10 15.07
N ASN A 106 -0.83 -2.82 15.40
CA ASN A 106 -2.04 -2.01 15.38
C ASN A 106 -2.52 -1.75 13.94
N MET A 107 -1.63 -1.54 12.98
CA MET A 107 -2.00 -1.40 11.56
C MET A 107 -2.68 -2.67 11.06
N LEU A 108 -2.10 -3.84 11.33
CA LEU A 108 -2.68 -5.12 10.92
C LEU A 108 -4.03 -5.37 11.61
N SER A 109 -4.11 -5.24 12.93
CA SER A 109 -5.36 -5.49 13.67
C SER A 109 -6.46 -4.53 13.23
N THR A 110 -6.16 -3.25 13.08
CA THR A 110 -7.14 -2.26 12.60
C THR A 110 -7.66 -2.59 11.20
N ALA A 111 -6.79 -3.04 10.28
CA ALA A 111 -7.20 -3.44 8.94
C ALA A 111 -8.13 -4.68 8.99
N LEU A 112 -7.80 -5.68 9.80
CA LEU A 112 -8.61 -6.90 9.95
C LEU A 112 -9.94 -6.61 10.63
N ASP A 113 -9.96 -5.84 11.71
CA ASP A 113 -11.17 -5.44 12.42
C ASP A 113 -12.11 -4.62 11.51
N THR A 114 -11.53 -3.74 10.69
CA THR A 114 -12.28 -2.97 9.69
C THR A 114 -12.90 -3.89 8.64
N LEU A 115 -12.14 -4.87 8.15
CA LEU A 115 -12.63 -5.86 7.20
C LEU A 115 -13.79 -6.66 7.78
N ASP A 116 -13.64 -7.17 9.01
CA ASP A 116 -14.68 -7.95 9.69
C ASP A 116 -15.93 -7.13 9.98
N TYR A 117 -15.78 -5.87 10.33
CA TYR A 117 -16.91 -4.95 10.54
C TYR A 117 -17.69 -4.67 9.25
N TYR A 118 -17.01 -4.34 8.15
CA TYR A 118 -17.68 -3.95 6.91
C TYR A 118 -18.16 -5.13 6.07
N LYS A 119 -17.54 -6.31 6.20
CA LYS A 119 -17.91 -7.50 5.43
C LYS A 119 -19.40 -7.82 5.48
N PRO A 120 -20.08 -7.96 6.64
CA PRO A 120 -21.51 -8.25 6.68
C PRO A 120 -22.36 -7.10 6.12
N LEU A 121 -21.92 -5.85 6.29
CA LEU A 121 -22.65 -4.68 5.81
C LEU A 121 -22.63 -4.56 4.28
N ILE A 122 -21.50 -4.91 3.66
CA ILE A 122 -21.30 -4.78 2.21
C ILE A 122 -21.77 -6.03 1.45
N THR A 123 -21.77 -7.21 2.06
CA THR A 123 -22.07 -8.47 1.38
C THR A 123 -23.36 -8.45 0.56
N PRO A 124 -24.51 -7.91 1.03
CA PRO A 124 -25.72 -7.87 0.21
C PRO A 124 -25.57 -7.05 -1.08
N SER A 125 -24.88 -5.90 -0.98
CA SER A 125 -24.61 -5.04 -2.14
C SER A 125 -23.57 -5.65 -3.06
N ALA A 126 -22.54 -6.30 -2.52
CA ALA A 126 -21.53 -7.01 -3.30
C ALA A 126 -22.16 -8.15 -4.11
N ASN A 127 -23.01 -8.97 -3.48
CA ASN A 127 -23.72 -10.05 -4.18
C ASN A 127 -24.57 -9.49 -5.34
N LYS A 128 -25.29 -8.40 -5.10
CA LYS A 128 -26.08 -7.77 -6.14
C LYS A 128 -25.24 -7.18 -7.26
N ASN A 129 -24.10 -6.59 -6.91
CA ASN A 129 -23.13 -6.09 -7.90
C ASN A 129 -22.65 -7.21 -8.82
N PHE A 130 -22.27 -8.36 -8.27
CA PHE A 130 -21.73 -9.47 -9.04
C PHE A 130 -22.80 -10.30 -9.79
N GLU A 131 -24.08 -10.16 -9.42
CA GLU A 131 -25.19 -10.63 -10.28
C GLU A 131 -25.33 -9.79 -11.56
N VAL A 132 -25.05 -8.49 -11.48
CA VAL A 132 -25.16 -7.55 -12.62
C VAL A 132 -23.86 -7.52 -13.42
N TRP A 133 -22.73 -7.53 -12.73
CA TRP A 133 -21.40 -7.44 -13.32
C TRP A 133 -20.60 -8.70 -12.95
N ASP A 134 -20.59 -9.66 -13.85
CA ASP A 134 -19.85 -10.92 -13.68
C ASP A 134 -18.35 -10.68 -13.88
N THR A 135 -17.71 -10.13 -12.86
CA THR A 135 -16.29 -9.71 -12.91
C THR A 135 -15.38 -10.53 -12.00
N LEU A 136 -15.94 -11.41 -11.15
CA LEU A 136 -15.14 -12.25 -10.26
C LEU A 136 -14.37 -13.32 -11.06
N GLY A 137 -13.08 -13.46 -10.79
CA GLY A 137 -12.20 -14.36 -11.53
C GLY A 137 -11.83 -13.87 -12.94
N ILE A 138 -12.26 -12.67 -13.33
CA ILE A 138 -11.90 -12.06 -14.61
C ILE A 138 -10.78 -11.05 -14.39
N THR A 139 -9.67 -11.22 -15.11
CA THR A 139 -8.57 -10.26 -15.11
C THR A 139 -8.57 -9.51 -16.43
N ASN A 140 -8.62 -8.18 -16.35
CA ASN A 140 -8.65 -7.30 -17.54
C ASN A 140 -7.27 -6.64 -17.80
N GLY A 141 -6.21 -7.18 -17.22
CA GLY A 141 -4.85 -6.64 -17.32
C GLY A 141 -4.47 -5.68 -16.19
N PHE A 142 -5.42 -5.28 -15.34
CA PHE A 142 -5.15 -4.46 -14.16
C PHE A 142 -5.02 -5.28 -12.87
N GLN A 143 -5.61 -6.46 -12.82
CA GLN A 143 -5.50 -7.37 -11.68
C GLN A 143 -4.39 -8.41 -11.91
N PRO A 144 -3.74 -8.89 -10.83
CA PRO A 144 -2.77 -9.95 -10.93
C PRO A 144 -3.40 -11.25 -11.43
N ALA A 145 -2.62 -12.10 -12.09
CA ALA A 145 -3.07 -13.39 -12.61
C ALA A 145 -3.69 -14.28 -11.50
N ALA A 146 -3.21 -14.16 -10.27
CA ALA A 146 -3.75 -14.88 -9.11
C ALA A 146 -5.24 -14.59 -8.85
N MET A 147 -5.77 -13.43 -9.28
CA MET A 147 -7.19 -13.10 -9.13
C MET A 147 -8.12 -13.97 -9.97
N LYS A 148 -7.63 -14.69 -10.98
CA LYS A 148 -8.43 -15.66 -11.76
C LYS A 148 -8.97 -16.79 -10.89
N GLU A 149 -8.26 -17.16 -9.85
CA GLU A 149 -8.63 -18.22 -8.93
C GLU A 149 -9.62 -17.73 -7.84
N GLU A 150 -9.72 -16.42 -7.65
CA GLU A 150 -10.54 -15.79 -6.62
C GLU A 150 -11.94 -15.47 -7.15
N THR A 151 -12.69 -16.52 -7.48
CA THR A 151 -13.97 -16.47 -8.22
C THR A 151 -15.19 -16.12 -7.37
N THR A 152 -15.04 -15.92 -6.07
CA THR A 152 -16.12 -15.50 -5.17
C THR A 152 -15.74 -14.27 -4.36
N TYR A 153 -16.73 -13.49 -3.93
CA TYR A 153 -16.49 -12.36 -3.03
C TYR A 153 -15.77 -12.77 -1.74
N THR A 154 -16.13 -13.93 -1.19
CA THR A 154 -15.45 -14.47 0.00
C THR A 154 -13.98 -14.77 -0.27
N ASN A 155 -13.65 -15.34 -1.42
CA ASN A 155 -12.26 -15.62 -1.80
C ASN A 155 -11.46 -14.32 -1.96
N GLN A 156 -12.04 -13.28 -2.54
CA GLN A 156 -11.42 -11.96 -2.65
C GLN A 156 -11.07 -11.37 -1.27
N LEU A 157 -11.98 -11.49 -0.30
CA LEU A 157 -11.71 -11.06 1.09
C LEU A 157 -10.63 -11.90 1.78
N GLN A 158 -10.58 -13.21 1.50
CA GLN A 158 -9.52 -14.08 1.99
C GLN A 158 -8.16 -13.75 1.35
N TYR A 159 -8.14 -13.42 0.07
CA TYR A 159 -6.94 -12.94 -0.62
C TYR A 159 -6.39 -11.68 0.05
N LEU A 160 -7.24 -10.68 0.29
CA LEU A 160 -6.87 -9.46 1.00
C LEU A 160 -6.29 -9.76 2.40
N THR A 161 -6.91 -10.66 3.15
CA THR A 161 -6.43 -11.08 4.47
C THR A 161 -5.04 -11.71 4.37
N ARG A 162 -4.83 -12.65 3.43
CA ARG A 162 -3.52 -13.30 3.20
C ARG A 162 -2.45 -12.28 2.82
N PHE A 163 -2.81 -11.32 1.97
CA PHE A 163 -1.93 -10.23 1.56
C PHE A 163 -1.43 -9.43 2.77
N LEU A 164 -2.33 -8.98 3.65
CA LEU A 164 -1.98 -8.17 4.83
C LEU A 164 -0.98 -8.87 5.75
N TYR A 165 -1.20 -10.16 6.03
CA TYR A 165 -0.26 -10.95 6.83
C TYR A 165 1.10 -11.13 6.16
N ALA A 166 1.10 -11.47 4.87
CA ALA A 166 2.31 -11.69 4.11
C ALA A 166 3.13 -10.40 3.99
N ARG A 167 2.45 -9.27 3.75
CA ARG A 167 3.10 -7.97 3.63
C ARG A 167 3.72 -7.50 4.95
N LYS A 168 2.98 -7.61 6.06
CA LYS A 168 3.54 -7.32 7.38
C LYS A 168 4.82 -8.14 7.65
N LYS A 169 4.76 -9.45 7.40
CA LYS A 169 5.89 -10.34 7.60
C LYS A 169 7.09 -9.90 6.74
N TRP A 170 6.86 -9.61 5.47
CA TRP A 170 7.94 -9.20 4.58
C TRP A 170 8.61 -7.90 5.04
N ILE A 171 7.83 -6.89 5.47
CA ILE A 171 8.38 -5.64 6.01
C ILE A 171 9.18 -5.90 7.29
N ASP A 172 8.69 -6.76 8.19
CA ASP A 172 9.42 -7.15 9.41
C ASP A 172 10.82 -7.72 9.12
N GLU A 173 10.94 -8.47 8.01
CA GLU A 173 12.17 -9.16 7.61
C GLU A 173 13.13 -8.29 6.79
N ASN A 174 12.64 -7.21 6.14
CA ASN A 174 13.41 -6.44 5.15
C ASN A 174 13.65 -4.97 5.53
N LEU A 175 13.03 -4.46 6.57
CA LEU A 175 13.26 -3.11 7.10
C LEU A 175 14.42 -3.13 8.15
#